data_8abb426faa4e0d547fb2e4d2d3cc58a4
#
_entry.id   8abb426faa4e0d547fb2e4d2d3cc58a4
#
_cell.length_a   1.000
_cell.length_b   1.000
_cell.length_c   1.000
_cell.angle_alpha   90.00
_cell.angle_beta   90.00
_cell.angle_gamma   90.00
#
_symmetry.space_group_name_H-M   'P 1'
#
loop_
_entity.id
_entity.type
_entity.pdbx_description
1 polymer ?
#
loop_
_entity_poly.entity_id
_entity_poly.type
_entity_poly.pdbx_seq_one_letter_code
_entity_poly.pdbx_strand_id
1 'polypeptide(L)'
;VHVLTEKGRGYGPASSHPERFHGTGPFDIQSGRPLAAKTAPTYTDHFSGAICSLAEKNKKVVAITAAMPDGTGLNRFRKKFPERFFDVGMAEQHAVTFAAGLASQGMLPVVCIYSTFLQRSYDQIIHDVNLLRENVVFAIDRAGFVPADGETHQGIYDPAFLSQLGMPLYAPSNYQELNYWLQQLLSDRFHGPRAIRYPRGGQDAALAEFGCTGEDYDFLRKVDDATIVLVSYADELADLLQAERELQQKSIACDVMKAVKLYPFTCKMVADLSKYKIILFAEECIANGSIGEHLEYALQQNGWNGRFIHCAVRNACLPHASVAQIKQATGLDAAHLVQAVQMAVTKGENLL
;
A
#
# COMPACT_ATOMS: atom_id res chain seq x y z
N VAL A 1 -7.34 12.93 37.10
CA VAL A 1 -8.73 13.22 36.73
C VAL A 1 -9.24 12.10 35.83
N HIS A 2 -10.38 11.48 36.20
CA HIS A 2 -11.07 10.50 35.39
C HIS A 2 -12.31 11.15 34.78
N VAL A 3 -12.36 11.24 33.44
CA VAL A 3 -13.48 11.82 32.69
C VAL A 3 -14.24 10.70 31.99
N LEU A 4 -15.52 10.57 32.27
CA LEU A 4 -16.43 9.66 31.58
C LEU A 4 -17.06 10.42 30.42
N THR A 5 -16.88 9.88 29.21
CA THR A 5 -17.42 10.44 27.97
C THR A 5 -18.32 9.44 27.27
N GLU A 6 -19.24 9.96 26.46
CA GLU A 6 -20.10 9.17 25.59
C GLU A 6 -19.89 9.64 24.15
N LYS A 7 -19.36 8.74 23.29
CA LYS A 7 -19.12 9.06 21.88
C LYS A 7 -20.43 9.30 21.16
N GLY A 8 -20.56 10.43 20.45
CA GLY A 8 -21.78 10.81 19.74
C GLY A 8 -22.84 11.51 20.61
N ARG A 9 -22.54 11.83 21.88
CA ARG A 9 -23.48 12.52 22.78
C ARG A 9 -23.98 13.82 22.17
N GLY A 10 -25.29 14.05 22.28
CA GLY A 10 -25.98 15.21 21.71
C GLY A 10 -26.55 15.02 20.34
N TYR A 11 -26.24 13.90 19.67
CA TYR A 11 -26.81 13.55 18.38
C TYR A 11 -27.23 12.07 18.35
N GLY A 12 -28.54 11.82 18.33
CA GLY A 12 -29.11 10.47 18.45
C GLY A 12 -28.55 9.43 17.46
N PRO A 13 -28.46 9.72 16.15
CA PRO A 13 -27.85 8.81 15.21
C PRO A 13 -26.39 8.45 15.51
N ALA A 14 -25.60 9.40 16.04
CA ALA A 14 -24.21 9.16 16.41
C ALA A 14 -24.09 8.38 17.73
N SER A 15 -24.94 8.62 18.69
CA SER A 15 -24.95 7.87 19.96
C SER A 15 -25.34 6.40 19.73
N SER A 16 -26.25 6.15 18.77
CA SER A 16 -26.68 4.79 18.42
C SER A 16 -25.65 4.03 17.56
N HIS A 17 -24.84 4.74 16.77
CA HIS A 17 -23.84 4.18 15.87
C HIS A 17 -22.55 5.02 15.84
N PRO A 18 -21.82 5.10 16.95
CA PRO A 18 -20.69 6.03 17.10
C PRO A 18 -19.53 5.76 16.12
N GLU A 19 -19.36 4.50 15.71
CA GLU A 19 -18.33 4.10 14.74
C GLU A 19 -18.57 4.75 13.37
N ARG A 20 -19.83 4.77 12.92
CA ARG A 20 -20.25 5.34 11.64
C ARG A 20 -19.98 6.84 11.51
N PHE A 21 -20.03 7.55 12.64
CA PHE A 21 -19.82 9.01 12.71
C PHE A 21 -18.41 9.40 13.15
N HIS A 22 -17.48 8.46 13.23
CA HIS A 22 -16.10 8.76 13.61
C HIS A 22 -15.35 9.53 12.52
N GLY A 23 -15.54 9.16 11.26
CA GLY A 23 -14.94 9.85 10.10
C GLY A 23 -15.96 9.85 8.97
N THR A 24 -17.01 10.66 9.09
CA THR A 24 -18.11 10.67 8.13
C THR A 24 -17.97 11.81 7.13
N GLY A 25 -18.32 11.55 5.87
CA GLY A 25 -18.52 12.58 4.86
C GLY A 25 -19.82 13.36 5.09
N PRO A 26 -20.23 14.28 4.19
CA PRO A 26 -21.48 15.00 4.30
C PRO A 26 -22.68 14.07 4.43
N PHE A 27 -23.54 14.35 5.41
CA PHE A 27 -24.73 13.56 5.69
C PHE A 27 -25.94 14.45 6.00
N ASP A 28 -27.13 13.89 5.84
CA ASP A 28 -28.38 14.55 6.25
C ASP A 28 -28.52 14.53 7.76
N ILE A 29 -28.61 15.71 8.37
CA ILE A 29 -28.61 15.88 9.82
C ILE A 29 -29.83 15.23 10.49
N GLN A 30 -30.98 15.19 9.81
CA GLN A 30 -32.20 14.64 10.42
C GLN A 30 -32.19 13.11 10.46
N SER A 31 -31.75 12.49 9.37
CA SER A 31 -31.73 11.02 9.25
C SER A 31 -30.40 10.37 9.58
N GLY A 32 -29.31 11.13 9.64
CA GLY A 32 -27.94 10.61 9.78
C GLY A 32 -27.46 9.82 8.55
N ARG A 33 -28.13 9.90 7.41
CA ARG A 33 -27.77 9.17 6.19
C ARG A 33 -26.75 9.95 5.35
N PRO A 34 -25.74 9.29 4.76
CA PRO A 34 -24.82 9.95 3.84
C PRO A 34 -25.60 10.61 2.69
N LEU A 35 -25.17 11.83 2.29
CA LEU A 35 -25.74 12.53 1.12
C LEU A 35 -25.27 11.91 -0.20
N ALA A 36 -24.07 11.38 -0.23
CA ALA A 36 -23.56 10.66 -1.39
C ALA A 36 -23.64 9.14 -1.17
N ALA A 37 -24.26 8.43 -2.11
CA ALA A 37 -24.21 6.97 -2.15
C ALA A 37 -22.79 6.53 -2.59
N LYS A 38 -22.32 5.41 -2.03
CA LYS A 38 -21.09 4.76 -2.51
C LYS A 38 -21.37 4.22 -3.93
N THR A 39 -20.70 4.80 -4.92
CA THR A 39 -21.00 4.53 -6.34
C THR A 39 -20.16 3.42 -6.95
N ALA A 40 -19.00 3.10 -6.35
CA ALA A 40 -18.08 2.08 -6.86
C ALA A 40 -17.47 1.27 -5.71
N PRO A 41 -17.08 0.01 -5.94
CA PRO A 41 -16.33 -0.77 -4.97
C PRO A 41 -14.96 -0.16 -4.72
N THR A 42 -14.41 -0.41 -3.53
CA THR A 42 -13.08 0.03 -3.11
C THR A 42 -12.16 -1.16 -2.90
N TYR A 43 -10.85 -0.91 -2.73
CA TYR A 43 -9.90 -1.95 -2.32
C TYR A 43 -10.33 -2.62 -1.02
N THR A 44 -10.82 -1.85 -0.04
CA THR A 44 -11.37 -2.37 1.23
C THR A 44 -12.56 -3.31 1.01
N ASP A 45 -13.45 -3.03 0.03
CA ASP A 45 -14.57 -3.92 -0.28
C ASP A 45 -14.11 -5.24 -0.90
N HIS A 46 -13.14 -5.18 -1.82
CA HIS A 46 -12.54 -6.35 -2.43
C HIS A 46 -11.79 -7.20 -1.40
N PHE A 47 -10.98 -6.57 -0.54
CA PHE A 47 -10.34 -7.22 0.59
C PHE A 47 -11.35 -7.92 1.49
N SER A 48 -12.42 -7.22 1.88
CA SER A 48 -13.51 -7.76 2.71
C SER A 48 -14.16 -9.01 2.12
N GLY A 49 -14.41 -9.00 0.82
CA GLY A 49 -14.94 -10.15 0.08
C GLY A 49 -13.96 -11.31 0.04
N ALA A 50 -12.70 -11.01 -0.30
CA ALA A 50 -11.65 -12.00 -0.47
C ALA A 50 -11.30 -12.72 0.84
N ILE A 51 -11.07 -11.96 1.94
CA ILE A 51 -10.74 -12.57 3.24
C ILE A 51 -11.88 -13.45 3.76
N CYS A 52 -13.14 -13.06 3.57
CA CYS A 52 -14.27 -13.91 3.92
C CYS A 52 -14.29 -15.21 3.13
N SER A 53 -14.07 -15.15 1.82
CA SER A 53 -14.06 -16.34 0.95
C SER A 53 -12.88 -17.27 1.26
N LEU A 54 -11.73 -16.72 1.63
CA LEU A 54 -10.55 -17.51 2.05
C LEU A 54 -10.76 -18.16 3.41
N ALA A 55 -11.38 -17.45 4.36
CA ALA A 55 -11.71 -17.99 5.70
C ALA A 55 -12.79 -19.07 5.68
N GLU A 56 -13.64 -19.14 4.65
CA GLU A 56 -14.53 -20.27 4.43
C GLU A 56 -13.76 -21.56 4.15
N LYS A 57 -12.71 -21.44 3.33
CA LYS A 57 -11.90 -22.59 2.89
C LYS A 57 -10.84 -22.97 3.91
N ASN A 58 -10.31 -22.00 4.66
CA ASN A 58 -9.27 -22.20 5.66
C ASN A 58 -9.73 -21.75 7.06
N LYS A 59 -10.04 -22.70 7.92
CA LYS A 59 -10.50 -22.44 9.29
C LYS A 59 -9.44 -21.83 10.21
N LYS A 60 -8.16 -21.85 9.81
CA LYS A 60 -7.05 -21.26 10.56
C LYS A 60 -7.02 -19.72 10.43
N VAL A 61 -7.65 -19.17 9.40
CA VAL A 61 -7.67 -17.72 9.16
C VAL A 61 -8.47 -17.02 10.25
N VAL A 62 -7.81 -16.08 10.92
CA VAL A 62 -8.33 -15.23 11.98
C VAL A 62 -8.09 -13.78 11.61
N ALA A 63 -9.07 -12.90 11.79
CA ALA A 63 -8.94 -11.47 11.50
C ALA A 63 -8.84 -10.66 12.81
N ILE A 64 -7.85 -9.78 12.87
CA ILE A 64 -7.56 -8.93 14.02
C ILE A 64 -7.50 -7.47 13.54
N THR A 65 -8.12 -6.56 14.30
CA THR A 65 -8.03 -5.12 14.06
C THR A 65 -7.92 -4.37 15.39
N ALA A 66 -7.58 -3.09 15.31
CA ALA A 66 -7.44 -2.20 16.47
C ALA A 66 -8.42 -1.01 16.36
N ALA A 67 -9.68 -1.22 16.74
CA ALA A 67 -10.77 -0.25 16.68
C ALA A 67 -11.11 0.26 15.25
N MET A 68 -10.79 -0.53 14.21
CA MET A 68 -10.99 -0.15 12.80
C MET A 68 -11.81 -1.17 12.00
N PRO A 69 -12.84 -1.86 12.56
CA PRO A 69 -13.52 -2.94 11.85
C PRO A 69 -14.27 -2.48 10.60
N ASP A 70 -14.80 -1.26 10.63
CA ASP A 70 -15.51 -0.66 9.50
C ASP A 70 -14.53 -0.22 8.41
N GLY A 71 -13.51 0.51 8.82
CA GLY A 71 -12.52 1.07 7.91
C GLY A 71 -11.62 0.03 7.22
N THR A 72 -11.38 -1.12 7.83
CA THR A 72 -10.65 -2.25 7.24
C THR A 72 -11.56 -3.28 6.56
N GLY A 73 -12.88 -3.01 6.49
CA GLY A 73 -13.86 -3.89 5.84
C GLY A 73 -14.17 -5.19 6.59
N LEU A 74 -13.79 -5.31 7.87
CA LEU A 74 -13.95 -6.54 8.64
C LEU A 74 -15.35 -6.76 9.23
N ASN A 75 -16.29 -5.84 9.08
CA ASN A 75 -17.65 -6.01 9.57
C ASN A 75 -18.37 -7.23 8.97
N ARG A 76 -18.10 -7.55 7.70
CA ARG A 76 -18.59 -8.75 7.04
C ARG A 76 -17.99 -10.01 7.65
N PHE A 77 -16.68 -10.01 7.92
CA PHE A 77 -15.96 -11.11 8.55
C PHE A 77 -16.47 -11.34 9.99
N ARG A 78 -16.60 -10.27 10.79
CA ARG A 78 -17.14 -10.30 12.16
C ARG A 78 -18.53 -10.96 12.20
N LYS A 79 -19.43 -10.61 11.28
CA LYS A 79 -20.75 -11.21 11.21
C LYS A 79 -20.75 -12.69 10.84
N LYS A 80 -19.84 -13.10 9.94
CA LYS A 80 -19.79 -14.45 9.40
C LYS A 80 -18.99 -15.41 10.27
N PHE A 81 -17.93 -14.92 10.92
CA PHE A 81 -17.00 -15.70 11.73
C PHE A 81 -16.71 -15.04 13.07
N PRO A 82 -17.71 -14.85 13.95
CA PRO A 82 -17.53 -14.12 15.20
C PRO A 82 -16.46 -14.69 16.11
N GLU A 83 -16.28 -16.02 16.13
CA GLU A 83 -15.26 -16.73 16.93
C GLU A 83 -13.83 -16.58 16.40
N ARG A 84 -13.68 -15.98 15.21
CA ARG A 84 -12.38 -15.78 14.53
C ARG A 84 -12.11 -14.33 14.21
N PHE A 85 -12.87 -13.42 14.81
CA PHE A 85 -12.71 -11.99 14.70
C PHE A 85 -12.38 -11.38 16.05
N PHE A 86 -11.34 -10.55 16.09
CA PHE A 86 -10.91 -9.87 17.30
C PHE A 86 -10.68 -8.38 17.02
N ASP A 87 -11.37 -7.54 17.76
CA ASP A 87 -11.12 -6.11 17.83
C ASP A 87 -10.52 -5.81 19.22
N VAL A 88 -9.26 -5.45 19.22
CA VAL A 88 -8.50 -5.21 20.48
C VAL A 88 -8.63 -3.77 21.00
N GLY A 89 -9.48 -2.94 20.38
CA GLY A 89 -9.53 -1.51 20.67
C GLY A 89 -8.33 -0.77 20.10
N MET A 90 -8.10 0.47 20.53
CA MET A 90 -6.96 1.30 20.06
C MET A 90 -5.64 0.82 20.70
N ALA A 91 -5.24 -0.40 20.36
CA ALA A 91 -4.09 -1.09 20.94
C ALA A 91 -3.34 -1.91 19.85
N GLU A 92 -2.75 -1.23 18.89
CA GLU A 92 -2.08 -1.82 17.74
C GLU A 92 -0.94 -2.74 18.16
N GLN A 93 -0.19 -2.38 19.20
CA GLN A 93 0.85 -3.20 19.79
C GLN A 93 0.28 -4.55 20.26
N HIS A 94 -0.84 -4.50 20.99
CA HIS A 94 -1.51 -5.73 21.46
C HIS A 94 -2.02 -6.57 20.29
N ALA A 95 -2.55 -5.95 19.22
CA ALA A 95 -2.99 -6.66 18.03
C ALA A 95 -1.88 -7.54 17.45
N VAL A 96 -0.66 -7.03 17.36
CA VAL A 96 0.50 -7.73 16.80
C VAL A 96 1.00 -8.84 17.74
N THR A 97 1.18 -8.54 19.03
CA THR A 97 1.59 -9.57 20.01
C THR A 97 0.55 -10.70 20.12
N PHE A 98 -0.74 -10.35 20.11
CA PHE A 98 -1.82 -11.33 20.11
C PHE A 98 -1.82 -12.19 18.84
N ALA A 99 -1.56 -11.58 17.68
CA ALA A 99 -1.41 -12.32 16.42
C ALA A 99 -0.25 -13.32 16.49
N ALA A 100 0.90 -12.92 17.04
CA ALA A 100 2.05 -13.81 17.22
C ALA A 100 1.68 -15.02 18.10
N GLY A 101 0.97 -14.79 19.22
CA GLY A 101 0.49 -15.86 20.08
C GLY A 101 -0.47 -16.83 19.38
N LEU A 102 -1.36 -16.34 18.52
CA LEU A 102 -2.24 -17.20 17.72
C LEU A 102 -1.47 -17.98 16.65
N ALA A 103 -0.49 -17.33 16.01
CA ALA A 103 0.35 -17.97 14.98
C ALA A 103 1.18 -19.11 15.58
N SER A 104 1.76 -18.93 16.78
CA SER A 104 2.53 -19.98 17.50
C SER A 104 1.69 -21.24 17.80
N GLN A 105 0.35 -21.11 17.86
CA GLN A 105 -0.58 -22.21 18.03
C GLN A 105 -1.16 -22.73 16.71
N GLY A 106 -0.55 -22.36 15.57
CA GLY A 106 -0.89 -22.86 14.24
C GLY A 106 -2.09 -22.19 13.57
N MET A 107 -2.56 -21.07 14.11
CA MET A 107 -3.53 -20.22 13.41
C MET A 107 -2.83 -19.38 12.33
N LEU A 108 -3.62 -18.78 11.46
CA LEU A 108 -3.16 -17.86 10.41
C LEU A 108 -3.80 -16.49 10.61
N PRO A 109 -3.26 -15.68 11.53
CA PRO A 109 -3.81 -14.36 11.81
C PRO A 109 -3.51 -13.37 10.69
N VAL A 110 -4.54 -12.59 10.35
CA VAL A 110 -4.47 -11.45 9.44
C VAL A 110 -4.70 -10.19 10.28
N VAL A 111 -3.65 -9.41 10.47
CA VAL A 111 -3.67 -8.14 11.20
C VAL A 111 -4.05 -7.04 10.23
N CYS A 112 -5.25 -6.46 10.38
CA CYS A 112 -5.82 -5.47 9.49
C CYS A 112 -5.80 -4.10 10.19
N ILE A 113 -4.84 -3.25 9.80
CA ILE A 113 -4.58 -1.95 10.41
C ILE A 113 -4.27 -0.94 9.31
N TYR A 114 -4.59 0.35 9.51
CA TYR A 114 -4.18 1.41 8.60
C TYR A 114 -2.67 1.60 8.62
N SER A 115 -2.09 1.91 7.47
CA SER A 115 -0.66 2.13 7.30
C SER A 115 -0.07 3.05 8.39
N THR A 116 -0.66 4.22 8.56
CA THR A 116 -0.18 5.20 9.56
C THR A 116 -0.23 4.69 11.01
N PHE A 117 -1.18 3.81 11.35
CA PHE A 117 -1.31 3.31 12.73
C PHE A 117 -0.45 2.06 12.97
N LEU A 118 -0.06 1.34 11.93
CA LEU A 118 0.80 0.17 12.06
C LEU A 118 2.19 0.53 12.65
N GLN A 119 2.67 1.76 12.43
CA GLN A 119 3.93 2.25 13.02
C GLN A 119 3.96 2.16 14.56
N ARG A 120 2.80 2.19 15.24
CA ARG A 120 2.70 2.06 16.71
C ARG A 120 3.12 0.68 17.21
N SER A 121 3.11 -0.32 16.36
CA SER A 121 3.47 -1.71 16.68
C SER A 121 4.80 -2.16 16.06
N TYR A 122 5.66 -1.23 15.66
CA TYR A 122 6.91 -1.57 14.99
C TYR A 122 7.81 -2.46 15.84
N ASP A 123 7.94 -2.17 17.13
CA ASP A 123 8.68 -2.99 18.09
C ASP A 123 8.12 -4.44 18.15
N GLN A 124 6.79 -4.58 18.28
CA GLN A 124 6.14 -5.90 18.34
C GLN A 124 6.26 -6.67 17.02
N ILE A 125 6.25 -5.98 15.88
CA ILE A 125 6.53 -6.61 14.58
C ILE A 125 7.94 -7.19 14.57
N ILE A 126 8.94 -6.48 15.12
CA ILE A 126 10.32 -6.96 15.22
C ILE A 126 10.40 -8.15 16.16
N HIS A 127 10.02 -7.96 17.44
CA HIS A 127 10.31 -8.91 18.51
C HIS A 127 9.37 -10.10 18.52
N ASP A 128 8.06 -9.88 18.40
CA ASP A 128 7.07 -10.93 18.59
C ASP A 128 6.80 -11.72 17.31
N VAL A 129 7.00 -11.09 16.15
CA VAL A 129 6.64 -11.69 14.86
C VAL A 129 7.87 -12.02 14.02
N ASN A 130 8.73 -11.02 13.71
CA ASN A 130 9.79 -11.18 12.71
C ASN A 130 10.95 -12.05 13.24
N LEU A 131 11.43 -11.79 14.44
CA LEU A 131 12.52 -12.58 15.06
C LEU A 131 12.10 -14.02 15.30
N LEU A 132 10.85 -14.27 15.67
CA LEU A 132 10.29 -15.60 15.91
C LEU A 132 9.82 -16.27 14.60
N ARG A 133 9.83 -15.55 13.48
CA ARG A 133 9.35 -16.00 12.16
C ARG A 133 7.91 -16.50 12.20
N GLU A 134 7.08 -15.86 13.01
CA GLU A 134 5.67 -16.23 13.18
C GLU A 134 4.87 -16.01 11.88
N ASN A 135 3.92 -16.90 11.65
CA ASN A 135 3.12 -16.93 10.41
C ASN A 135 1.98 -15.91 10.45
N VAL A 136 2.31 -14.62 10.44
CA VAL A 136 1.37 -13.49 10.50
C VAL A 136 1.30 -12.78 9.15
N VAL A 137 0.08 -12.45 8.70
CA VAL A 137 -0.16 -11.63 7.52
C VAL A 137 -0.61 -10.23 7.96
N PHE A 138 0.08 -9.20 7.51
CA PHE A 138 -0.32 -7.81 7.70
C PHE A 138 -1.09 -7.32 6.47
N ALA A 139 -2.37 -7.02 6.63
CA ALA A 139 -3.21 -6.39 5.61
C ALA A 139 -3.31 -4.89 5.92
N ILE A 140 -2.53 -4.10 5.18
CA ILE A 140 -2.30 -2.69 5.46
C ILE A 140 -3.21 -1.86 4.56
N ASP A 141 -4.28 -1.33 5.15
CA ASP A 141 -5.22 -0.45 4.48
C ASP A 141 -4.74 1.02 4.53
N ARG A 142 -5.22 1.90 3.66
CA ARG A 142 -4.82 3.31 3.56
C ARG A 142 -3.33 3.49 3.30
N ALA A 143 -2.76 2.67 2.44
CA ALA A 143 -1.38 2.84 1.99
C ALA A 143 -1.28 3.98 0.96
N GLY A 144 -0.17 4.72 0.97
CA GLY A 144 0.03 5.89 0.10
C GLY A 144 -0.67 7.15 0.62
N PHE A 145 -1.06 8.02 -0.27
CA PHE A 145 -1.69 9.29 0.09
C PHE A 145 -3.12 9.13 0.56
N VAL A 146 -3.43 9.69 1.74
CA VAL A 146 -4.76 9.68 2.37
C VAL A 146 -5.17 11.09 2.80
N PRO A 147 -5.15 12.07 1.90
CA PRO A 147 -5.27 13.49 2.26
C PRO A 147 -6.64 13.88 2.82
N ALA A 148 -7.69 13.14 2.48
CA ALA A 148 -9.05 13.41 2.97
C ALA A 148 -9.21 13.19 4.48
N ASP A 149 -8.33 12.39 5.10
CA ASP A 149 -8.34 12.12 6.55
C ASP A 149 -7.30 13.00 7.29
N GLY A 150 -6.59 13.88 6.57
CA GLY A 150 -5.66 14.88 7.11
C GLY A 150 -4.23 14.36 7.31
N GLU A 151 -3.38 15.18 7.92
CA GLU A 151 -1.94 14.98 8.06
C GLU A 151 -1.58 13.69 8.81
N THR A 152 -2.42 13.28 9.75
CA THR A 152 -2.15 12.13 10.63
C THR A 152 -2.45 10.77 10.00
N HIS A 153 -3.05 10.74 8.82
CA HIS A 153 -3.51 9.50 8.17
C HIS A 153 -2.71 9.10 6.94
N GLN A 154 -1.65 9.84 6.60
CA GLN A 154 -0.82 9.53 5.43
C GLN A 154 -0.13 8.17 5.58
N GLY A 155 -0.35 7.30 4.61
CA GLY A 155 0.21 5.94 4.57
C GLY A 155 1.55 5.88 3.83
N ILE A 156 2.51 6.73 4.20
CA ILE A 156 3.77 6.92 3.48
C ILE A 156 5.00 6.30 4.16
N TYR A 157 4.83 5.64 5.31
CA TYR A 157 5.96 5.14 6.10
C TYR A 157 6.12 3.62 6.09
N ASP A 158 5.04 2.86 5.87
CA ASP A 158 5.07 1.40 6.00
C ASP A 158 6.09 0.71 5.09
N PRO A 159 6.33 1.12 3.81
CA PRO A 159 7.37 0.48 3.01
C PRO A 159 8.76 0.67 3.61
N ALA A 160 9.04 1.87 4.15
CA ALA A 160 10.34 2.20 4.72
C ALA A 160 10.67 1.36 5.96
N PHE A 161 9.75 1.23 6.93
CA PHE A 161 10.06 0.47 8.14
C PHE A 161 9.90 -1.06 7.97
N LEU A 162 9.01 -1.55 7.09
CA LEU A 162 8.83 -2.98 6.87
C LEU A 162 9.96 -3.60 6.03
N SER A 163 10.49 -2.87 5.05
CA SER A 163 11.62 -3.36 4.25
C SER A 163 12.88 -3.61 5.07
N GLN A 164 13.12 -2.84 6.13
CA GLN A 164 14.23 -3.02 7.06
C GLN A 164 14.20 -4.40 7.76
N LEU A 165 13.02 -5.01 7.87
CA LEU A 165 12.84 -6.30 8.53
C LEU A 165 13.05 -7.51 7.60
N GLY A 166 13.31 -7.29 6.33
CA GLY A 166 13.41 -8.36 5.33
C GLY A 166 12.09 -9.09 5.06
N MET A 167 10.97 -8.54 5.53
CA MET A 167 9.65 -9.13 5.39
C MET A 167 9.12 -8.95 3.96
N PRO A 168 8.58 -10.00 3.32
CA PRO A 168 7.91 -9.88 2.03
C PRO A 168 6.76 -8.86 2.08
N LEU A 169 6.85 -7.84 1.24
CA LEU A 169 5.90 -6.74 1.13
C LEU A 169 5.36 -6.67 -0.29
N TYR A 170 4.03 -6.72 -0.44
CA TYR A 170 3.33 -6.68 -1.72
C TYR A 170 2.43 -5.45 -1.81
N ALA A 171 2.38 -4.85 -3.01
CA ALA A 171 1.53 -3.69 -3.31
C ALA A 171 0.79 -3.91 -4.64
N PRO A 172 -0.40 -4.53 -4.61
CA PRO A 172 -1.22 -4.72 -5.79
C PRO A 172 -1.68 -3.38 -6.38
N SER A 173 -1.73 -3.30 -7.71
CA SER A 173 -2.14 -2.12 -8.47
C SER A 173 -3.61 -2.15 -8.92
N ASN A 174 -4.28 -3.28 -8.78
CA ASN A 174 -5.70 -3.45 -9.11
C ASN A 174 -6.36 -4.55 -8.26
N TYR A 175 -7.67 -4.69 -8.38
CA TYR A 175 -8.44 -5.64 -7.60
C TYR A 175 -8.11 -7.11 -7.91
N GLN A 176 -7.73 -7.42 -9.14
CA GLN A 176 -7.35 -8.79 -9.51
C GLN A 176 -6.06 -9.21 -8.80
N GLU A 177 -5.07 -8.31 -8.76
CA GLU A 177 -3.82 -8.53 -8.03
C GLU A 177 -4.03 -8.62 -6.52
N LEU A 178 -4.87 -7.74 -5.94
CA LEU A 178 -5.22 -7.83 -4.53
C LEU A 178 -5.79 -9.21 -4.18
N ASN A 179 -6.76 -9.68 -4.94
CA ASN A 179 -7.39 -10.97 -4.70
C ASN A 179 -6.40 -12.14 -4.87
N TYR A 180 -5.59 -12.10 -5.93
CA TYR A 180 -4.60 -13.15 -6.20
C TYR A 180 -3.55 -13.21 -5.09
N TRP A 181 -2.91 -12.08 -4.78
CA TRP A 181 -1.84 -12.07 -3.80
C TRP A 181 -2.33 -12.33 -2.38
N LEU A 182 -3.51 -11.86 -2.00
CA LEU A 182 -4.10 -12.22 -0.71
C LEU A 182 -4.32 -13.74 -0.60
N GLN A 183 -4.78 -14.38 -1.68
CA GLN A 183 -4.91 -15.84 -1.72
C GLN A 183 -3.56 -16.54 -1.60
N GLN A 184 -2.52 -16.06 -2.31
CA GLN A 184 -1.18 -16.64 -2.21
C GLN A 184 -0.61 -16.49 -0.79
N LEU A 185 -0.69 -15.29 -0.21
CA LEU A 185 -0.15 -14.98 1.12
C LEU A 185 -0.85 -15.75 2.25
N LEU A 186 -2.10 -16.16 2.06
CA LEU A 186 -2.87 -16.99 3.00
C LEU A 186 -2.80 -18.49 2.69
N SER A 187 -1.99 -18.90 1.71
CA SER A 187 -1.75 -20.32 1.40
C SER A 187 -0.55 -20.87 2.17
N ASP A 188 -0.42 -22.19 2.18
CA ASP A 188 0.73 -22.91 2.79
C ASP A 188 2.05 -22.69 2.00
N ARG A 189 2.02 -21.93 0.90
CA ARG A 189 3.20 -21.58 0.11
C ARG A 189 4.15 -20.64 0.83
N PHE A 190 3.62 -19.84 1.76
CA PHE A 190 4.37 -18.85 2.51
C PHE A 190 4.46 -19.22 3.98
N HIS A 191 5.64 -19.06 4.56
CA HIS A 191 5.91 -19.20 5.98
C HIS A 191 6.58 -17.94 6.52
N GLY A 192 6.29 -17.59 7.76
CA GLY A 192 6.79 -16.40 8.41
C GLY A 192 5.96 -15.14 8.08
N PRO A 193 6.40 -13.97 8.57
CA PRO A 193 5.67 -12.72 8.42
C PRO A 193 5.70 -12.20 6.98
N ARG A 194 4.61 -11.58 6.57
CA ARG A 194 4.44 -10.96 5.25
C ARG A 194 3.34 -9.92 5.26
N ALA A 195 3.44 -8.96 4.35
CA ALA A 195 2.50 -7.87 4.27
C ALA A 195 1.95 -7.66 2.85
N ILE A 196 0.71 -7.23 2.78
CA ILE A 196 0.07 -6.69 1.58
C ILE A 196 -0.50 -5.32 1.91
N ARG A 197 -0.16 -4.33 1.11
CA ARG A 197 -0.61 -2.94 1.27
C ARG A 197 -1.46 -2.50 0.11
N TYR A 198 -2.52 -1.75 0.37
CA TYR A 198 -3.42 -1.25 -0.67
C TYR A 198 -3.99 0.12 -0.30
N PRO A 199 -4.29 0.97 -1.32
CA PRO A 199 -4.71 2.35 -1.09
C PRO A 199 -6.15 2.45 -0.59
N ARG A 200 -6.51 3.63 -0.14
CA ARG A 200 -7.89 4.02 0.12
C ARG A 200 -8.60 4.36 -1.20
N GLY A 201 -9.81 3.86 -1.38
CA GLY A 201 -10.61 4.19 -2.56
C GLY A 201 -10.73 3.07 -3.58
N GLY A 202 -11.06 3.43 -4.80
CA GLY A 202 -11.19 2.51 -5.94
C GLY A 202 -9.88 2.38 -6.71
N GLN A 203 -9.76 1.33 -7.52
CA GLN A 203 -8.63 1.21 -8.45
C GLN A 203 -8.73 2.26 -9.57
N ASP A 204 -7.58 2.70 -10.07
CA ASP A 204 -7.54 3.54 -11.25
C ASP A 204 -8.01 2.77 -12.49
N ALA A 205 -8.76 3.46 -13.38
CA ALA A 205 -9.30 2.86 -14.59
C ALA A 205 -8.21 2.39 -15.56
N ALA A 206 -7.10 3.14 -15.66
CA ALA A 206 -5.97 2.76 -16.51
C ALA A 206 -5.25 1.49 -16.00
N LEU A 207 -5.27 1.24 -14.67
CA LEU A 207 -4.65 0.07 -14.07
C LEU A 207 -5.59 -1.16 -14.09
N ALA A 208 -6.90 -0.94 -14.19
CA ALA A 208 -7.89 -2.01 -14.30
C ALA A 208 -7.74 -2.84 -15.58
N GLU A 209 -7.16 -2.27 -16.64
CA GLU A 209 -6.95 -2.94 -17.93
C GLU A 209 -5.83 -4.00 -17.88
N PHE A 210 -4.92 -3.89 -16.92
CA PHE A 210 -3.81 -4.84 -16.77
C PHE A 210 -4.24 -6.03 -15.91
N GLY A 211 -4.06 -7.22 -16.43
CA GLY A 211 -4.33 -8.46 -15.70
C GLY A 211 -3.32 -8.71 -14.58
N CYS A 212 -3.58 -9.76 -13.79
CA CYS A 212 -2.64 -10.27 -12.80
C CYS A 212 -1.82 -11.42 -13.42
N THR A 213 -0.52 -11.22 -13.58
CA THR A 213 0.39 -12.27 -14.09
C THR A 213 0.83 -13.24 -12.99
N GLY A 214 0.70 -12.86 -11.72
CA GLY A 214 1.20 -13.62 -10.58
C GLY A 214 2.72 -13.54 -10.39
N GLU A 215 3.39 -12.67 -11.14
CA GLU A 215 4.83 -12.41 -11.04
C GLU A 215 5.11 -11.29 -10.01
N ASP A 216 6.32 -11.28 -9.47
CA ASP A 216 6.76 -10.27 -8.49
C ASP A 216 6.88 -8.88 -9.11
N TYR A 217 7.04 -8.79 -10.42
CA TYR A 217 7.02 -7.55 -11.23
C TYR A 217 6.58 -7.86 -12.67
N ASP A 218 6.13 -6.82 -13.37
CA ASP A 218 5.68 -6.95 -14.76
C ASP A 218 5.95 -5.66 -15.55
N PHE A 219 6.09 -5.79 -16.88
CA PHE A 219 6.18 -4.64 -17.75
C PHE A 219 4.79 -4.29 -18.30
N LEU A 220 4.28 -3.12 -17.93
CA LEU A 220 3.01 -2.61 -18.45
C LEU A 220 3.14 -2.04 -19.87
N ARG A 221 4.33 -1.53 -20.20
CA ARG A 221 4.71 -1.05 -21.53
C ARG A 221 6.14 -1.45 -21.81
N LYS A 222 6.39 -1.89 -23.05
CA LYS A 222 7.74 -2.14 -23.58
C LYS A 222 7.87 -1.53 -24.96
N VAL A 223 8.99 -0.88 -25.19
CA VAL A 223 9.36 -0.23 -26.45
C VAL A 223 10.72 -0.80 -26.88
N ASP A 224 10.86 -1.11 -28.15
CA ASP A 224 12.13 -1.62 -28.68
C ASP A 224 13.25 -0.60 -28.43
N ASP A 225 14.41 -1.12 -28.01
CA ASP A 225 15.62 -0.34 -27.72
C ASP A 225 15.49 0.76 -26.64
N ALA A 226 14.47 0.68 -25.79
CA ALA A 226 14.33 1.60 -24.67
C ALA A 226 15.53 1.52 -23.72
N THR A 227 16.17 2.65 -23.46
CA THR A 227 17.28 2.76 -22.50
C THR A 227 16.84 3.39 -21.16
N ILE A 228 15.57 3.75 -21.05
CA ILE A 228 14.93 4.38 -19.92
C ILE A 228 13.81 3.48 -19.43
N VAL A 229 13.69 3.29 -18.13
CA VAL A 229 12.53 2.62 -17.53
C VAL A 229 11.95 3.46 -16.40
N LEU A 230 10.62 3.56 -16.40
CA LEU A 230 9.84 4.15 -15.31
C LEU A 230 9.34 3.02 -14.43
N VAL A 231 9.63 3.06 -13.15
CA VAL A 231 9.27 1.99 -12.19
C VAL A 231 8.43 2.56 -11.07
N SER A 232 7.35 1.89 -10.73
CA SER A 232 6.54 2.20 -9.57
C SER A 232 5.70 1.00 -9.13
N TYR A 233 4.81 1.24 -8.16
CA TYR A 233 3.85 0.28 -7.62
C TYR A 233 2.52 0.95 -7.25
N ALA A 234 1.48 0.14 -7.06
CA ALA A 234 0.14 0.59 -6.68
C ALA A 234 -0.39 1.72 -7.58
N ASP A 235 -1.05 2.72 -7.01
CA ASP A 235 -1.75 3.77 -7.77
C ASP A 235 -0.81 4.78 -8.47
N GLU A 236 0.45 4.89 -8.05
CA GLU A 236 1.44 5.77 -8.69
C GLU A 236 1.76 5.34 -10.14
N LEU A 237 1.48 4.09 -10.47
CA LEU A 237 1.61 3.58 -11.84
C LEU A 237 0.73 4.30 -12.86
N ALA A 238 -0.40 4.88 -12.45
CA ALA A 238 -1.27 5.64 -13.34
C ALA A 238 -0.57 6.91 -13.85
N ASP A 239 0.13 7.63 -12.97
CA ASP A 239 0.93 8.80 -13.32
C ASP A 239 2.14 8.42 -14.18
N LEU A 240 2.76 7.26 -13.95
CA LEU A 240 3.83 6.76 -14.81
C LEU A 240 3.34 6.44 -16.23
N LEU A 241 2.18 5.81 -16.36
CA LEU A 241 1.59 5.51 -17.68
C LEU A 241 1.23 6.81 -18.44
N GLN A 242 0.80 7.85 -17.73
CA GLN A 242 0.58 9.15 -18.34
C GLN A 242 1.91 9.80 -18.72
N ALA A 243 2.91 9.79 -17.86
CA ALA A 243 4.24 10.32 -18.12
C ALA A 243 4.90 9.63 -19.33
N GLU A 244 4.77 8.31 -19.46
CA GLU A 244 5.27 7.55 -20.61
C GLU A 244 4.66 8.07 -21.93
N ARG A 245 3.33 8.24 -21.99
CA ARG A 245 2.63 8.77 -23.18
C ARG A 245 3.13 10.17 -23.56
N GLU A 246 3.35 11.04 -22.58
CA GLU A 246 3.86 12.40 -22.80
C GLU A 246 5.32 12.40 -23.24
N LEU A 247 6.17 11.51 -22.72
CA LEU A 247 7.56 11.32 -23.14
C LEU A 247 7.62 10.80 -24.57
N GLN A 248 6.75 9.85 -24.93
CA GLN A 248 6.67 9.31 -26.29
C GLN A 248 6.33 10.40 -27.31
N GLN A 249 5.42 11.34 -26.98
CA GLN A 249 5.12 12.51 -27.83
C GLN A 249 6.34 13.42 -28.05
N LYS A 250 7.31 13.39 -27.12
CA LYS A 250 8.58 14.11 -27.19
C LYS A 250 9.71 13.28 -27.75
N SER A 251 9.41 12.13 -28.36
CA SER A 251 10.39 11.19 -28.94
C SER A 251 11.37 10.60 -27.91
N ILE A 252 10.97 10.51 -26.65
CA ILE A 252 11.72 9.84 -25.58
C ILE A 252 11.06 8.49 -25.31
N ALA A 253 11.72 7.41 -25.80
CA ALA A 253 11.24 6.06 -25.60
C ALA A 253 11.59 5.56 -24.20
N CYS A 254 10.59 5.04 -23.47
CA CYS A 254 10.79 4.44 -22.17
C CYS A 254 9.85 3.26 -21.93
N ASP A 255 10.32 2.28 -21.18
CA ASP A 255 9.50 1.19 -20.66
C ASP A 255 8.80 1.62 -19.36
N VAL A 256 7.69 0.94 -19.03
CA VAL A 256 7.03 1.08 -17.74
C VAL A 256 6.98 -0.28 -17.05
N MET A 257 7.63 -0.35 -15.89
CA MET A 257 7.65 -1.56 -15.05
C MET A 257 6.82 -1.34 -13.78
N LYS A 258 5.99 -2.31 -13.49
CA LYS A 258 5.22 -2.43 -12.25
C LYS A 258 5.96 -3.36 -11.29
N ALA A 259 6.27 -2.90 -10.08
CA ALA A 259 6.70 -3.74 -8.98
C ALA A 259 5.47 -4.16 -8.15
N VAL A 260 5.22 -5.45 -8.01
CA VAL A 260 4.14 -5.98 -7.17
C VAL A 260 4.69 -6.41 -5.83
N LYS A 261 5.79 -7.16 -5.81
CA LYS A 261 6.57 -7.42 -4.62
C LYS A 261 7.60 -6.33 -4.44
N LEU A 262 7.43 -5.52 -3.42
CA LEU A 262 8.29 -4.38 -3.15
C LEU A 262 9.61 -4.79 -2.49
N TYR A 263 9.57 -5.83 -1.66
CA TYR A 263 10.74 -6.30 -0.92
C TYR A 263 10.56 -7.77 -0.48
N PRO A 264 11.64 -8.57 -0.37
CA PRO A 264 12.96 -8.33 -0.98
C PRO A 264 12.89 -8.43 -2.52
N PHE A 265 13.79 -7.71 -3.18
CA PHE A 265 13.91 -7.78 -4.64
C PHE A 265 14.39 -9.15 -5.09
N THR A 266 13.89 -9.62 -6.24
CA THR A 266 14.45 -10.82 -6.87
C THR A 266 15.71 -10.46 -7.67
N CYS A 267 16.68 -11.38 -7.73
CA CYS A 267 17.87 -11.20 -8.58
C CYS A 267 17.49 -10.94 -10.04
N LYS A 268 16.39 -11.55 -10.51
CA LYS A 268 15.87 -11.36 -11.88
C LYS A 268 15.41 -9.91 -12.09
N MET A 269 14.67 -9.31 -11.15
CA MET A 269 14.24 -7.92 -11.24
C MET A 269 15.42 -6.96 -11.31
N VAL A 270 16.39 -7.13 -10.43
CA VAL A 270 17.61 -6.30 -10.41
C VAL A 270 18.38 -6.46 -11.74
N ALA A 271 18.56 -7.68 -12.23
CA ALA A 271 19.23 -7.94 -13.50
C ALA A 271 18.49 -7.34 -14.71
N ASP A 272 17.16 -7.40 -14.72
CA ASP A 272 16.36 -6.80 -15.81
C ASP A 272 16.45 -5.27 -15.78
N LEU A 273 16.40 -4.65 -14.58
CA LEU A 273 16.56 -3.20 -14.43
C LEU A 273 17.99 -2.74 -14.75
N SER A 274 19.01 -3.55 -14.50
CA SER A 274 20.42 -3.20 -14.79
C SER A 274 20.73 -3.04 -16.29
N LYS A 275 19.81 -3.40 -17.17
CA LYS A 275 19.93 -3.21 -18.64
C LYS A 275 19.67 -1.76 -19.07
N TYR A 276 19.00 -0.95 -18.25
CA TYR A 276 18.63 0.42 -18.55
C TYR A 276 19.74 1.41 -18.15
N LYS A 277 19.88 2.48 -18.92
CA LYS A 277 20.82 3.57 -18.62
C LYS A 277 20.23 4.55 -17.60
N ILE A 278 18.91 4.75 -17.64
CA ILE A 278 18.19 5.62 -16.73
C ILE A 278 17.02 4.85 -16.13
N ILE A 279 16.92 4.87 -14.81
CA ILE A 279 15.80 4.33 -14.07
C ILE A 279 15.17 5.47 -13.28
N LEU A 280 13.88 5.76 -13.53
CA LEU A 280 13.09 6.61 -12.67
C LEU A 280 12.23 5.69 -11.78
N PHE A 281 12.36 5.83 -10.46
CA PHE A 281 11.53 5.15 -9.47
C PHE A 281 10.67 6.16 -8.74
N ALA A 282 9.35 6.05 -8.86
CA ALA A 282 8.39 6.92 -8.21
C ALA A 282 7.59 6.15 -7.15
N GLU A 283 7.40 6.76 -5.97
CA GLU A 283 6.68 6.10 -4.88
C GLU A 283 6.00 7.09 -3.91
N GLU A 284 4.78 6.76 -3.51
CA GLU A 284 4.06 7.44 -2.44
C GLU A 284 4.59 7.01 -1.06
N CYS A 285 5.89 7.26 -0.83
CA CYS A 285 6.60 6.89 0.39
C CYS A 285 7.57 7.99 0.79
N ILE A 286 7.88 8.09 2.08
CA ILE A 286 8.98 8.94 2.54
C ILE A 286 10.29 8.48 1.90
N ALA A 287 11.11 9.44 1.43
CA ALA A 287 12.32 9.09 0.66
C ALA A 287 13.32 8.25 1.45
N ASN A 288 13.56 8.62 2.71
CA ASN A 288 14.58 7.97 3.55
C ASN A 288 14.18 6.55 3.96
N GLY A 289 15.01 5.58 3.66
CA GLY A 289 14.78 4.16 3.95
C GLY A 289 13.72 3.50 3.06
N SER A 290 13.32 4.15 1.98
CA SER A 290 12.26 3.70 1.09
C SER A 290 12.68 2.54 0.17
N ILE A 291 11.72 2.02 -0.57
CA ILE A 291 11.95 0.96 -1.56
C ILE A 291 12.90 1.46 -2.67
N GLY A 292 12.77 2.72 -3.10
CA GLY A 292 13.65 3.31 -4.11
C GLY A 292 15.11 3.39 -3.67
N GLU A 293 15.40 3.79 -2.43
CA GLU A 293 16.77 3.77 -1.89
C GLU A 293 17.34 2.35 -1.82
N HIS A 294 16.55 1.39 -1.37
CA HIS A 294 16.98 -0.01 -1.34
C HIS A 294 17.23 -0.57 -2.74
N LEU A 295 16.41 -0.20 -3.72
CA LEU A 295 16.58 -0.64 -5.11
C LEU A 295 17.84 -0.03 -5.73
N GLU A 296 18.07 1.27 -5.54
CA GLU A 296 19.29 1.93 -6.01
C GLU A 296 20.54 1.25 -5.45
N TYR A 297 20.55 0.99 -4.14
CA TYR A 297 21.64 0.25 -3.51
C TYR A 297 21.82 -1.16 -4.09
N ALA A 298 20.74 -1.91 -4.30
CA ALA A 298 20.80 -3.24 -4.87
C ALA A 298 21.34 -3.25 -6.31
N LEU A 299 20.97 -2.26 -7.12
CA LEU A 299 21.49 -2.06 -8.48
C LEU A 299 22.99 -1.77 -8.47
N GLN A 300 23.45 -0.88 -7.59
CA GLN A 300 24.90 -0.55 -7.43
C GLN A 300 25.71 -1.78 -6.99
N GLN A 301 25.20 -2.57 -6.04
CA GLN A 301 25.83 -3.83 -5.63
C GLN A 301 25.91 -4.86 -6.76
N ASN A 302 24.98 -4.78 -7.73
CA ASN A 302 24.99 -5.61 -8.95
C ASN A 302 25.88 -5.02 -10.07
N GLY A 303 26.66 -3.98 -9.81
CA GLY A 303 27.57 -3.33 -10.75
C GLY A 303 26.91 -2.35 -11.73
N TRP A 304 25.64 -2.00 -11.51
CA TRP A 304 24.98 -0.99 -12.33
C TRP A 304 25.53 0.42 -12.04
N ASN A 305 25.82 1.16 -13.09
CA ASN A 305 26.39 2.51 -13.04
C ASN A 305 25.57 3.56 -13.84
N GLY A 306 24.34 3.24 -14.14
CA GLY A 306 23.40 4.16 -14.80
C GLY A 306 22.93 5.29 -13.87
N ARG A 307 21.94 6.03 -14.33
CA ARG A 307 21.37 7.15 -13.59
C ARG A 307 20.06 6.74 -12.92
N PHE A 308 20.03 6.81 -11.59
CA PHE A 308 18.83 6.61 -10.80
C PHE A 308 18.15 7.95 -10.48
N ILE A 309 16.85 8.04 -10.72
CA ILE A 309 16.02 9.20 -10.40
C ILE A 309 14.98 8.73 -9.39
N HIS A 310 15.13 9.14 -8.14
CA HIS A 310 14.20 8.77 -7.08
C HIS A 310 13.20 9.90 -6.83
N CYS A 311 11.94 9.68 -7.19
CA CYS A 311 10.80 10.54 -6.94
C CYS A 311 10.01 9.98 -5.75
N ALA A 312 10.08 10.66 -4.61
CA ALA A 312 9.47 10.23 -3.35
C ALA A 312 9.16 11.42 -2.45
N VAL A 313 8.41 11.20 -1.40
CA VAL A 313 8.02 12.25 -0.45
C VAL A 313 9.22 12.69 0.37
N ARG A 314 9.66 13.93 0.21
CA ARG A 314 10.79 14.51 0.96
C ARG A 314 10.38 15.29 2.20
N ASN A 315 9.13 15.79 2.24
CA ASN A 315 8.58 16.50 3.39
C ASN A 315 7.32 15.76 3.85
N ALA A 316 7.37 15.23 5.05
CA ALA A 316 6.29 14.44 5.65
C ALA A 316 5.08 15.26 6.12
N CYS A 317 5.21 16.59 6.24
CA CYS A 317 4.10 17.48 6.59
C CYS A 317 3.23 17.75 5.37
N LEU A 318 2.36 16.83 5.04
CA LEU A 318 1.44 16.92 3.91
C LEU A 318 0.11 17.50 4.38
N PRO A 319 -0.35 18.62 3.78
CA PRO A 319 -1.59 19.27 4.21
C PRO A 319 -2.83 18.46 3.84
N HIS A 320 -3.96 18.82 4.43
CA HIS A 320 -5.26 18.34 3.99
C HIS A 320 -5.56 18.88 2.58
N ALA A 321 -5.69 17.99 1.59
CA ALA A 321 -5.86 18.33 0.18
C ALA A 321 -6.53 17.19 -0.60
N SER A 322 -6.58 17.26 -1.92
CA SER A 322 -6.85 16.09 -2.77
C SER A 322 -5.57 15.31 -3.08
N VAL A 323 -5.67 14.04 -3.48
CA VAL A 323 -4.51 13.23 -3.92
C VAL A 323 -3.75 13.93 -5.03
N ALA A 324 -4.43 14.48 -6.05
CA ALA A 324 -3.80 15.19 -7.16
C ALA A 324 -2.99 16.42 -6.70
N GLN A 325 -3.52 17.20 -5.74
CA GLN A 325 -2.80 18.34 -5.17
C GLN A 325 -1.56 17.91 -4.38
N ILE A 326 -1.63 16.79 -3.64
CA ILE A 326 -0.46 16.27 -2.93
C ILE A 326 0.58 15.75 -3.92
N LYS A 327 0.20 14.99 -4.95
CA LYS A 327 1.11 14.54 -6.00
C LYS A 327 1.81 15.72 -6.67
N GLN A 328 1.08 16.77 -7.02
CA GLN A 328 1.68 17.99 -7.57
C GLN A 328 2.67 18.65 -6.59
N ALA A 329 2.30 18.77 -5.32
CA ALA A 329 3.16 19.39 -4.31
C ALA A 329 4.42 18.56 -3.97
N THR A 330 4.36 17.25 -4.15
CA THR A 330 5.47 16.31 -3.89
C THR A 330 6.29 15.97 -5.14
N GLY A 331 5.86 16.41 -6.33
CA GLY A 331 6.51 16.11 -7.60
C GLY A 331 6.28 14.67 -8.09
N LEU A 332 5.17 14.07 -7.69
CA LEU A 332 4.77 12.71 -8.07
C LEU A 332 3.65 12.68 -9.13
N ASP A 333 3.22 13.81 -9.64
CA ASP A 333 2.32 13.88 -10.80
C ASP A 333 3.08 13.62 -12.11
N ALA A 334 2.37 13.22 -13.15
CA ALA A 334 2.94 12.89 -14.46
C ALA A 334 3.82 14.01 -15.05
N ALA A 335 3.43 15.27 -14.89
CA ALA A 335 4.18 16.41 -15.43
C ALA A 335 5.58 16.54 -14.79
N HIS A 336 5.68 16.39 -13.47
CA HIS A 336 6.98 16.44 -12.78
C HIS A 336 7.83 15.21 -13.11
N LEU A 337 7.22 14.03 -13.25
CA LEU A 337 7.94 12.81 -13.67
C LEU A 337 8.52 12.97 -15.09
N VAL A 338 7.77 13.54 -16.03
CA VAL A 338 8.24 13.89 -17.37
C VAL A 338 9.42 14.85 -17.29
N GLN A 339 9.31 15.91 -16.49
CA GLN A 339 10.38 16.88 -16.32
C GLN A 339 11.65 16.24 -15.76
N ALA A 340 11.53 15.36 -14.77
CA ALA A 340 12.64 14.63 -14.18
C ALA A 340 13.42 13.78 -15.20
N VAL A 341 12.69 13.07 -16.08
CA VAL A 341 13.30 12.30 -17.18
C VAL A 341 14.00 13.21 -18.18
N GLN A 342 13.34 14.29 -18.63
CA GLN A 342 13.92 15.24 -19.59
C GLN A 342 15.22 15.86 -19.06
N MET A 343 15.25 16.28 -17.80
CA MET A 343 16.47 16.80 -17.17
C MET A 343 17.59 15.77 -17.09
N ALA A 344 17.24 14.49 -16.95
CA ALA A 344 18.21 13.41 -16.93
C ALA A 344 18.81 13.13 -18.32
N VAL A 345 18.00 13.14 -19.35
CA VAL A 345 18.44 12.98 -20.76
C VAL A 345 19.37 14.12 -21.16
N THR A 346 18.94 15.38 -20.98
CA THR A 346 19.72 16.57 -21.37
C THR A 346 21.09 16.67 -20.65
N LYS A 347 21.15 16.31 -19.38
CA LYS A 347 22.44 16.29 -18.65
C LYS A 347 23.36 15.14 -19.08
N GLY A 348 22.82 14.06 -19.62
CA GLY A 348 23.59 12.94 -20.19
C GLY A 348 24.25 13.30 -21.53
N GLU A 349 23.62 14.14 -22.36
CA GLU A 349 24.16 14.61 -23.64
C GLU A 349 25.36 15.57 -23.47
N ASN A 350 25.47 16.24 -22.31
CA ASN A 350 26.58 17.15 -22.02
C ASN A 350 27.82 16.45 -21.40
N LEU A 351 27.80 15.11 -21.25
CA LEU A 351 28.90 14.30 -20.71
C LEU A 351 29.55 13.39 -21.78
N LEU A 352 29.12 13.46 -23.03
CA LEU A 352 29.74 12.85 -24.21
C LEU A 352 30.42 13.93 -25.05
#